data_27baf10f3cd468be42127f84cdb51079
#
_entry.id   27baf10f3cd468be42127f84cdb51079
#
_cell.length_a   1.000
_cell.length_b   1.000
_cell.length_c   1.000
_cell.angle_alpha   90.00
_cell.angle_beta   90.00
_cell.angle_gamma   90.00
#
_symmetry.space_group_name_H-M   'P 1'
#
loop_
_entity.id
_entity.type
_entity.pdbx_description
1 polymer ?
#
loop_
_entity_poly.entity_id
_entity_poly.type
_entity_poly.pdbx_seq_one_letter_code
_entity_poly.pdbx_strand_id
1 'polypeptide(L)'
;MNFIMTVCGYPFGWLMYGLYHLIGNYGVALVLFTLVVKVLLFPLGLKQQKSTIKMQMIQPKVQEIQAKYKNNQAKMNEELQALYSKENYSPMSGCGPTLIQFPVIFGLLDVVYKPLTHLLRLSSENINALTAVATDLGVGMTGYAPQINIYQSVMQNPAAYSSVGADVIQKIQSLNMNFLGLDLSGTPNLPWQGGWNWLVLIPVLSAATALLSSIISMKNSPNMGQAGASMKLMMYIMPLMSLWFTFLVPVGVGIYWTLSNVFSCVQMVILNKIYNPKEVAERMKAEEKERAERERQERIEAKKRAKEALKNGERVEDTTYLSDKEKIKEARRRYAEKYGDEYTDD
;
A
#
# COMPACT_ATOMS: atom_id res chain seq x y z
N MET A 1 -14.87 10.24 -9.19
CA MET A 1 -13.83 9.26 -9.59
C MET A 1 -13.02 9.73 -10.80
N ASN A 2 -13.66 10.28 -11.83
CA ASN A 2 -12.97 10.77 -13.06
C ASN A 2 -11.88 11.82 -12.81
N PHE A 3 -12.10 12.79 -11.89
CA PHE A 3 -11.11 13.85 -11.62
C PHE A 3 -9.79 13.29 -11.08
N ILE A 4 -9.84 12.40 -10.07
CA ILE A 4 -8.64 11.80 -9.48
C ILE A 4 -7.90 10.95 -10.51
N MET A 5 -8.63 10.15 -11.30
CA MET A 5 -8.03 9.34 -12.36
C MET A 5 -7.33 10.24 -13.40
N THR A 6 -7.96 11.31 -13.85
CA THR A 6 -7.37 12.21 -14.86
C THR A 6 -6.15 12.96 -14.32
N VAL A 7 -6.21 13.48 -13.09
CA VAL A 7 -5.06 14.16 -12.46
C VAL A 7 -3.87 13.23 -12.30
N CYS A 8 -4.12 11.99 -11.82
CA CYS A 8 -3.07 10.97 -11.69
C CYS A 8 -2.62 10.43 -13.05
N GLY A 9 -3.52 10.32 -14.02
CA GLY A 9 -3.26 9.81 -15.36
C GLY A 9 -2.37 10.72 -16.19
N TYR A 10 -2.40 12.03 -15.94
CA TYR A 10 -1.64 12.99 -16.74
C TYR A 10 -0.12 12.74 -16.73
N PRO A 11 0.57 12.66 -15.56
CA PRO A 11 2.00 12.38 -15.52
C PRO A 11 2.35 10.97 -16.05
N PHE A 12 1.52 9.96 -15.74
CA PHE A 12 1.71 8.61 -16.24
C PHE A 12 1.47 8.51 -17.75
N GLY A 13 0.52 9.29 -18.29
CA GLY A 13 0.28 9.40 -19.72
C GLY A 13 1.50 9.96 -20.48
N TRP A 14 2.21 10.96 -19.92
CA TRP A 14 3.43 11.48 -20.51
C TRP A 14 4.56 10.44 -20.49
N LEU A 15 4.73 9.73 -19.38
CA LEU A 15 5.72 8.66 -19.29
C LEU A 15 5.42 7.56 -20.31
N MET A 16 4.17 7.13 -20.39
CA MET A 16 3.75 6.07 -21.32
C MET A 16 3.86 6.50 -22.77
N TYR A 17 3.53 7.77 -23.08
CA TYR A 17 3.73 8.37 -24.41
C TYR A 17 5.19 8.29 -24.84
N GLY A 18 6.12 8.76 -23.97
CA GLY A 18 7.55 8.72 -24.28
C GLY A 18 8.07 7.30 -24.52
N LEU A 19 7.69 6.36 -23.64
CA LEU A 19 8.08 4.94 -23.78
C LEU A 19 7.51 4.32 -25.06
N TYR A 20 6.25 4.59 -25.38
CA TYR A 20 5.62 4.07 -26.57
C TYR A 20 6.28 4.61 -27.86
N HIS A 21 6.59 5.91 -27.93
CA HIS A 21 7.26 6.51 -29.08
C HIS A 21 8.68 6.02 -29.31
N LEU A 22 9.37 5.63 -28.22
CA LEU A 22 10.71 5.04 -28.35
C LEU A 22 10.68 3.61 -28.88
N ILE A 23 9.62 2.86 -28.61
CA ILE A 23 9.58 1.40 -28.78
C ILE A 23 8.62 0.98 -29.91
N GLY A 24 7.53 1.73 -30.13
CA GLY A 24 6.50 1.42 -31.11
C GLY A 24 5.60 0.22 -30.79
N ASN A 25 5.69 -0.32 -29.55
CA ASN A 25 4.86 -1.43 -29.07
C ASN A 25 4.31 -1.13 -27.69
N TYR A 26 2.97 -1.19 -27.57
CA TYR A 26 2.28 -0.84 -26.32
C TYR A 26 2.61 -1.77 -25.16
N GLY A 27 2.69 -3.08 -25.42
CA GLY A 27 2.97 -4.07 -24.39
C GLY A 27 4.38 -3.93 -23.82
N VAL A 28 5.38 -3.72 -24.68
CA VAL A 28 6.77 -3.47 -24.24
C VAL A 28 6.86 -2.14 -23.48
N ALA A 29 6.18 -1.10 -23.96
CA ALA A 29 6.10 0.18 -23.24
C ALA A 29 5.47 0.00 -21.84
N LEU A 30 4.44 -0.85 -21.71
CA LEU A 30 3.78 -1.15 -20.43
C LEU A 30 4.72 -1.91 -19.47
N VAL A 31 5.55 -2.83 -19.99
CA VAL A 31 6.58 -3.53 -19.17
C VAL A 31 7.57 -2.53 -18.62
N LEU A 32 8.13 -1.66 -19.47
CA LEU A 32 9.09 -0.64 -19.05
C LEU A 32 8.46 0.41 -18.12
N PHE A 33 7.24 0.84 -18.41
CA PHE A 33 6.46 1.71 -17.53
C PHE A 33 6.36 1.11 -16.12
N THR A 34 5.97 -0.18 -16.04
CA THR A 34 5.86 -0.87 -14.76
C THR A 34 7.19 -0.91 -14.01
N LEU A 35 8.28 -1.19 -14.72
CA LEU A 35 9.63 -1.21 -14.14
C LEU A 35 10.04 0.17 -13.62
N VAL A 36 9.86 1.23 -14.41
CA VAL A 36 10.18 2.62 -14.02
C VAL A 36 9.40 3.01 -12.77
N VAL A 37 8.09 2.75 -12.74
CA VAL A 37 7.26 3.05 -11.57
C VAL A 37 7.74 2.27 -10.33
N LYS A 38 8.11 0.99 -10.47
CA LYS A 38 8.65 0.18 -9.36
C LYS A 38 9.99 0.71 -8.84
N VAL A 39 10.87 1.15 -9.74
CA VAL A 39 12.15 1.77 -9.34
C VAL A 39 11.92 3.08 -8.60
N LEU A 40 11.03 3.93 -9.09
CA LEU A 40 10.68 5.19 -8.42
C LEU A 40 10.07 4.98 -7.03
N LEU A 41 9.27 3.92 -6.85
CA LEU A 41 8.65 3.57 -5.58
C LEU A 41 9.55 2.71 -4.66
N PHE A 42 10.74 2.30 -5.13
CA PHE A 42 11.63 1.45 -4.35
C PHE A 42 12.04 2.03 -2.98
N PRO A 43 12.39 3.33 -2.84
CA PRO A 43 12.72 3.92 -1.54
C PRO A 43 11.55 3.86 -0.55
N LEU A 44 10.31 3.95 -1.07
CA LEU A 44 9.11 3.79 -0.25
C LEU A 44 8.96 2.34 0.25
N GLY A 45 9.27 1.36 -0.61
CA GLY A 45 9.32 -0.05 -0.25
C GLY A 45 10.30 -0.35 0.90
N LEU A 46 11.46 0.32 0.94
CA LEU A 46 12.41 0.22 2.05
C LEU A 46 11.80 0.68 3.39
N LYS A 47 11.09 1.81 3.39
CA LYS A 47 10.41 2.32 4.59
C LYS A 47 9.29 1.38 5.04
N GLN A 48 8.53 0.84 4.08
CA GLN A 48 7.48 -0.14 4.36
C GLN A 48 8.05 -1.42 4.97
N GLN A 49 9.15 -1.94 4.45
CA GLN A 49 9.79 -3.13 4.98
C GLN A 49 10.18 -2.97 6.44
N LYS A 50 10.82 -1.84 6.80
CA LYS A 50 11.16 -1.52 8.19
C LYS A 50 9.92 -1.49 9.11
N SER A 51 8.86 -0.83 8.66
CA SER A 51 7.60 -0.74 9.42
C SER A 51 6.95 -2.12 9.61
N THR A 52 6.98 -2.96 8.57
CA THR A 52 6.46 -4.32 8.62
C THR A 52 7.23 -5.19 9.63
N ILE A 53 8.57 -5.11 9.64
CA ILE A 53 9.39 -5.83 10.62
C ILE A 53 9.08 -5.37 12.04
N LYS A 54 8.95 -4.05 12.25
CA LYS A 54 8.60 -3.49 13.56
C LYS A 54 7.23 -3.99 14.04
N MET A 55 6.22 -4.00 13.16
CA MET A 55 4.90 -4.55 13.48
C MET A 55 4.96 -6.02 13.86
N GLN A 56 5.76 -6.81 13.16
CA GLN A 56 5.94 -8.24 13.49
C GLN A 56 6.52 -8.46 14.88
N MET A 57 7.42 -7.59 15.34
CA MET A 57 8.02 -7.67 16.66
C MET A 57 7.04 -7.36 17.79
N ILE A 58 6.17 -6.36 17.61
CA ILE A 58 5.18 -5.98 18.61
C ILE A 58 3.91 -6.84 18.55
N GLN A 59 3.75 -7.65 17.49
CA GLN A 59 2.56 -8.48 17.27
C GLN A 59 2.20 -9.40 18.45
N PRO A 60 3.15 -10.09 19.12
CA PRO A 60 2.84 -10.90 20.31
C PRO A 60 2.22 -10.06 21.44
N LYS A 61 2.76 -8.86 21.70
CA LYS A 61 2.22 -7.92 22.72
C LYS A 61 0.81 -7.44 22.35
N VAL A 62 0.56 -7.17 21.05
CA VAL A 62 -0.76 -6.82 20.52
C VAL A 62 -1.77 -7.94 20.78
N GLN A 63 -1.40 -9.19 20.50
CA GLN A 63 -2.26 -10.35 20.73
C GLN A 63 -2.56 -10.57 22.21
N GLU A 64 -1.59 -10.37 23.09
CA GLU A 64 -1.77 -10.47 24.54
C GLU A 64 -2.79 -9.42 25.05
N ILE A 65 -2.67 -8.18 24.59
CA ILE A 65 -3.65 -7.12 24.94
C ILE A 65 -5.04 -7.47 24.38
N GLN A 66 -5.14 -7.93 23.13
CA GLN A 66 -6.41 -8.33 22.52
C GLN A 66 -7.07 -9.50 23.27
N ALA A 67 -6.28 -10.49 23.70
CA ALA A 67 -6.78 -11.61 24.49
C ALA A 67 -7.26 -11.17 25.87
N LYS A 68 -6.48 -10.31 26.54
CA LYS A 68 -6.76 -9.83 27.89
C LYS A 68 -8.01 -8.96 27.95
N TYR A 69 -8.22 -8.11 26.97
CA TYR A 69 -9.31 -7.12 26.95
C TYR A 69 -10.41 -7.45 25.93
N LYS A 70 -10.57 -8.73 25.56
CA LYS A 70 -11.53 -9.21 24.54
C LYS A 70 -12.95 -8.67 24.72
N ASN A 71 -13.40 -8.51 25.97
CA ASN A 71 -14.76 -8.07 26.31
C ASN A 71 -14.85 -6.56 26.61
N ASN A 72 -13.75 -5.80 26.50
CA ASN A 72 -13.72 -4.36 26.77
C ASN A 72 -12.95 -3.64 25.66
N GLN A 73 -13.68 -3.29 24.60
CA GLN A 73 -13.11 -2.65 23.41
C GLN A 73 -12.45 -1.30 23.70
N ALA A 74 -13.04 -0.50 24.61
CA ALA A 74 -12.50 0.81 24.96
C ALA A 74 -11.12 0.67 25.61
N LYS A 75 -11.01 -0.22 26.61
CA LYS A 75 -9.74 -0.46 27.31
C LYS A 75 -8.71 -1.16 26.42
N MET A 76 -9.14 -2.04 25.53
CA MET A 76 -8.28 -2.67 24.53
C MET A 76 -7.65 -1.60 23.61
N ASN A 77 -8.44 -0.65 23.12
CA ASN A 77 -7.93 0.43 22.25
C ASN A 77 -6.96 1.36 22.98
N GLU A 78 -7.24 1.69 24.26
CA GLU A 78 -6.36 2.49 25.10
C GLU A 78 -4.99 1.83 25.29
N GLU A 79 -4.98 0.56 25.67
CA GLU A 79 -3.74 -0.21 25.88
C GLU A 79 -2.95 -0.44 24.58
N LEU A 80 -3.66 -0.64 23.44
CA LEU A 80 -3.00 -0.71 22.13
C LEU A 80 -2.36 0.62 21.75
N GLN A 81 -3.03 1.75 21.99
CA GLN A 81 -2.43 3.07 21.76
C GLN A 81 -1.22 3.31 22.65
N ALA A 82 -1.30 2.95 23.93
CA ALA A 82 -0.16 3.05 24.85
C ALA A 82 1.03 2.19 24.39
N LEU A 83 0.76 0.95 23.95
CA LEU A 83 1.79 0.09 23.36
C LEU A 83 2.43 0.72 22.13
N TYR A 84 1.62 1.20 21.17
CA TYR A 84 2.13 1.82 19.94
C TYR A 84 2.95 3.08 20.21
N SER A 85 2.52 3.91 21.15
CA SER A 85 3.26 5.10 21.59
C SER A 85 4.58 4.73 22.26
N LYS A 86 4.57 3.74 23.17
CA LYS A 86 5.76 3.24 23.85
C LYS A 86 6.81 2.68 22.88
N GLU A 87 6.34 1.95 21.86
CA GLU A 87 7.19 1.35 20.85
C GLU A 87 7.55 2.32 19.70
N ASN A 88 7.13 3.60 19.76
CA ASN A 88 7.28 4.56 18.66
C ASN A 88 6.84 3.97 17.32
N TYR A 89 5.71 3.27 17.29
CA TYR A 89 5.13 2.64 16.12
C TYR A 89 3.81 3.34 15.76
N SER A 90 3.65 3.68 14.48
CA SER A 90 2.37 4.15 13.97
C SER A 90 1.75 3.08 13.07
N PRO A 91 0.53 2.59 13.36
CA PRO A 91 -0.18 1.64 12.49
C PRO A 91 -0.34 2.17 11.05
N MET A 92 -0.46 3.51 10.91
CA MET A 92 -0.54 4.17 9.59
C MET A 92 0.75 4.07 8.79
N SER A 93 1.92 3.91 9.43
CA SER A 93 3.19 3.78 8.71
C SER A 93 3.30 2.49 7.89
N GLY A 94 2.57 1.44 8.27
CA GLY A 94 2.49 0.18 7.54
C GLY A 94 1.56 0.25 6.31
N CYS A 95 0.47 1.02 6.37
CA CYS A 95 -0.48 1.18 5.27
C CYS A 95 -0.22 2.41 4.39
N GLY A 96 0.62 3.36 4.85
CA GLY A 96 0.98 4.56 4.09
C GLY A 96 1.40 4.27 2.63
N PRO A 97 2.31 3.33 2.38
CA PRO A 97 2.69 2.94 1.02
C PRO A 97 1.53 2.39 0.19
N THR A 98 0.57 1.70 0.81
CA THR A 98 -0.64 1.22 0.13
C THR A 98 -1.51 2.37 -0.34
N LEU A 99 -1.59 3.47 0.44
CA LEU A 99 -2.32 4.67 0.04
C LEU A 99 -1.70 5.34 -1.19
N ILE A 100 -0.36 5.30 -1.33
CA ILE A 100 0.33 5.82 -2.52
C ILE A 100 0.10 4.91 -3.74
N GLN A 101 -0.19 3.64 -3.53
CA GLN A 101 -0.51 2.72 -4.62
C GLN A 101 -1.82 3.08 -5.33
N PHE A 102 -2.81 3.68 -4.65
CA PHE A 102 -4.08 4.09 -5.27
C PHE A 102 -3.91 5.13 -6.40
N PRO A 103 -3.20 6.26 -6.20
CA PRO A 103 -2.88 7.18 -7.30
C PRO A 103 -2.18 6.51 -8.48
N VAL A 104 -1.27 5.58 -8.22
CA VAL A 104 -0.57 4.83 -9.28
C VAL A 104 -1.55 3.95 -10.06
N ILE A 105 -2.42 3.21 -9.38
CA ILE A 105 -3.43 2.37 -10.02
C ILE A 105 -4.41 3.25 -10.83
N PHE A 106 -4.94 4.32 -10.24
CA PHE A 106 -5.89 5.19 -10.94
C PHE A 106 -5.26 5.88 -12.15
N GLY A 107 -4.02 6.34 -12.02
CA GLY A 107 -3.30 6.95 -13.14
C GLY A 107 -3.02 5.96 -14.26
N LEU A 108 -2.64 4.73 -13.94
CA LEU A 108 -2.47 3.68 -14.92
C LEU A 108 -3.79 3.31 -15.61
N LEU A 109 -4.87 3.14 -14.83
CA LEU A 109 -6.19 2.84 -15.40
C LEU A 109 -6.63 3.92 -16.37
N ASP A 110 -6.40 5.21 -16.05
CA ASP A 110 -6.71 6.31 -16.96
C ASP A 110 -5.92 6.21 -18.28
N VAL A 111 -4.63 5.89 -18.20
CA VAL A 111 -3.77 5.71 -19.39
C VAL A 111 -4.22 4.52 -20.24
N VAL A 112 -4.52 3.38 -19.61
CA VAL A 112 -4.95 2.17 -20.33
C VAL A 112 -6.35 2.33 -20.93
N TYR A 113 -7.26 2.99 -20.22
CA TYR A 113 -8.63 3.22 -20.69
C TYR A 113 -8.74 4.32 -21.74
N LYS A 114 -7.75 5.22 -21.82
CA LYS A 114 -7.75 6.37 -22.73
C LYS A 114 -6.50 6.40 -23.62
N PRO A 115 -6.20 5.33 -24.40
CA PRO A 115 -5.00 5.27 -25.23
C PRO A 115 -4.99 6.33 -26.33
N LEU A 116 -6.14 6.69 -26.87
CA LEU A 116 -6.25 7.74 -27.90
C LEU A 116 -5.85 9.12 -27.37
N THR A 117 -6.17 9.39 -26.09
CA THR A 117 -5.78 10.63 -25.41
C THR A 117 -4.31 10.59 -24.98
N HIS A 118 -3.86 9.51 -24.36
CA HIS A 118 -2.55 9.48 -23.71
C HIS A 118 -1.41 9.07 -24.64
N LEU A 119 -1.62 8.11 -25.55
CA LEU A 119 -0.58 7.64 -26.44
C LEU A 119 -0.57 8.34 -27.81
N LEU A 120 -1.74 8.58 -28.37
CA LEU A 120 -1.84 9.24 -29.69
C LEU A 120 -1.98 10.74 -29.60
N ARG A 121 -2.23 11.29 -28.39
CA ARG A 121 -2.40 12.73 -28.17
C ARG A 121 -3.45 13.37 -29.08
N LEU A 122 -4.54 12.66 -29.36
CA LEU A 122 -5.63 13.19 -30.14
C LEU A 122 -6.30 14.35 -29.39
N SER A 123 -6.71 15.39 -30.14
CA SER A 123 -7.43 16.53 -29.56
C SER A 123 -8.78 16.09 -29.01
N SER A 124 -9.33 16.86 -28.06
CA SER A 124 -10.67 16.62 -27.52
C SER A 124 -11.74 16.67 -28.63
N GLU A 125 -11.54 17.49 -29.63
CA GLU A 125 -12.42 17.57 -30.79
C GLU A 125 -12.46 16.25 -31.57
N ASN A 126 -11.29 15.68 -31.91
CA ASN A 126 -11.20 14.39 -32.57
C ASN A 126 -11.78 13.25 -31.72
N ILE A 127 -11.55 13.28 -30.41
CA ILE A 127 -12.12 12.29 -29.48
C ILE A 127 -13.66 12.38 -29.48
N ASN A 128 -14.20 13.60 -29.46
CA ASN A 128 -15.65 13.81 -29.48
C ASN A 128 -16.25 13.38 -30.83
N ALA A 129 -15.60 13.69 -31.96
CA ALA A 129 -16.04 13.26 -33.28
C ALA A 129 -16.04 11.72 -33.40
N LEU A 130 -14.96 11.06 -32.96
CA LEU A 130 -14.88 9.60 -32.90
C LEU A 130 -15.99 9.00 -32.02
N THR A 131 -16.26 9.64 -30.87
CA THR A 131 -17.31 9.21 -29.93
C THR A 131 -18.70 9.31 -30.58
N ALA A 132 -18.98 10.40 -31.30
CA ALA A 132 -20.25 10.58 -32.00
C ALA A 132 -20.47 9.44 -33.03
N VAL A 133 -19.50 9.21 -33.91
CA VAL A 133 -19.57 8.13 -34.92
C VAL A 133 -19.72 6.76 -34.25
N ALA A 134 -18.96 6.49 -33.19
CA ALA A 134 -19.04 5.21 -32.45
C ALA A 134 -20.43 5.02 -31.83
N THR A 135 -21.05 6.09 -31.31
CA THR A 135 -22.40 6.05 -30.74
C THR A 135 -23.45 5.75 -31.82
N ASP A 136 -23.35 6.40 -32.98
CA ASP A 136 -24.24 6.17 -34.14
C ASP A 136 -24.14 4.72 -34.66
N LEU A 137 -22.96 4.12 -34.57
CA LEU A 137 -22.72 2.73 -34.93
C LEU A 137 -23.17 1.73 -33.84
N GLY A 138 -23.72 2.20 -32.72
CA GLY A 138 -24.12 1.34 -31.62
C GLY A 138 -22.97 0.73 -30.83
N VAL A 139 -21.75 1.29 -30.95
CA VAL A 139 -20.61 0.84 -30.15
C VAL A 139 -20.88 1.16 -28.68
N GLY A 140 -20.73 0.18 -27.81
CA GLY A 140 -20.98 0.33 -26.37
C GLY A 140 -20.05 1.40 -25.76
N MET A 141 -20.60 2.58 -25.52
CA MET A 141 -19.88 3.70 -24.88
C MET A 141 -20.07 3.69 -23.35
N THR A 142 -20.94 2.82 -22.86
CA THR A 142 -21.18 2.59 -21.44
C THR A 142 -20.11 1.63 -20.91
N GLY A 143 -19.38 2.04 -19.90
CA GLY A 143 -18.34 1.21 -19.30
C GLY A 143 -17.10 1.98 -18.91
N TYR A 144 -16.05 1.26 -18.56
CA TYR A 144 -14.82 1.88 -18.04
C TYR A 144 -13.83 2.31 -19.12
N ALA A 145 -13.92 1.75 -20.35
CA ALA A 145 -12.91 1.94 -21.40
C ALA A 145 -13.48 2.33 -22.78
N PRO A 146 -14.27 3.42 -22.90
CA PRO A 146 -14.90 3.80 -24.19
C PRO A 146 -13.88 4.02 -25.32
N GLN A 147 -12.69 4.56 -25.05
CA GLN A 147 -11.67 4.77 -26.08
C GLN A 147 -11.07 3.44 -26.59
N ILE A 148 -11.06 2.39 -25.79
CA ILE A 148 -10.69 1.04 -26.27
C ILE A 148 -11.74 0.52 -27.22
N ASN A 149 -13.03 0.71 -26.92
CA ASN A 149 -14.12 0.29 -27.79
C ASN A 149 -14.09 1.07 -29.13
N ILE A 150 -13.80 2.37 -29.08
CA ILE A 150 -13.56 3.18 -30.30
C ILE A 150 -12.39 2.62 -31.09
N TYR A 151 -11.24 2.36 -30.44
CA TYR A 151 -10.07 1.78 -31.09
C TYR A 151 -10.42 0.48 -31.82
N GLN A 152 -11.08 -0.47 -31.13
CA GLN A 152 -11.49 -1.74 -31.73
C GLN A 152 -12.46 -1.55 -32.89
N SER A 153 -13.42 -0.63 -32.78
CA SER A 153 -14.38 -0.34 -33.84
C SER A 153 -13.70 0.27 -35.08
N VAL A 154 -12.76 1.21 -34.89
CA VAL A 154 -11.95 1.77 -35.99
C VAL A 154 -11.10 0.69 -36.66
N MET A 155 -10.50 -0.21 -35.88
CA MET A 155 -9.70 -1.32 -36.45
C MET A 155 -10.54 -2.31 -37.28
N GLN A 156 -11.81 -2.53 -36.88
CA GLN A 156 -12.74 -3.43 -37.58
C GLN A 156 -13.36 -2.76 -38.82
N ASN A 157 -13.73 -1.50 -38.75
CA ASN A 157 -14.39 -0.77 -39.82
C ASN A 157 -13.90 0.68 -39.92
N PRO A 158 -12.68 0.91 -40.45
CA PRO A 158 -12.12 2.26 -40.54
C PRO A 158 -12.91 3.18 -41.49
N ALA A 159 -13.58 2.62 -42.52
CA ALA A 159 -14.36 3.39 -43.49
C ALA A 159 -15.56 4.11 -42.83
N ALA A 160 -16.15 3.55 -41.79
CA ALA A 160 -17.26 4.17 -41.07
C ALA A 160 -16.87 5.48 -40.37
N TYR A 161 -15.58 5.67 -40.08
CA TYR A 161 -15.03 6.85 -39.42
C TYR A 161 -14.42 7.89 -40.39
N SER A 162 -14.66 7.75 -41.70
CA SER A 162 -14.09 8.63 -42.74
C SER A 162 -14.39 10.12 -42.51
N SER A 163 -15.50 10.45 -41.86
CA SER A 163 -15.89 11.83 -41.52
C SER A 163 -14.96 12.51 -40.47
N VAL A 164 -14.19 11.73 -39.71
CA VAL A 164 -13.30 12.26 -38.66
C VAL A 164 -11.96 12.75 -39.24
N GLY A 165 -11.55 12.20 -40.39
CA GLY A 165 -10.32 12.54 -41.09
C GLY A 165 -9.37 11.34 -41.23
N ALA A 166 -8.78 11.23 -42.40
CA ALA A 166 -7.92 10.10 -42.75
C ALA A 166 -6.63 10.01 -41.91
N ASP A 167 -6.08 11.15 -41.50
CA ASP A 167 -4.89 11.26 -40.67
C ASP A 167 -5.13 10.74 -39.26
N VAL A 168 -6.33 11.02 -38.68
CA VAL A 168 -6.73 10.52 -37.36
C VAL A 168 -6.90 9.01 -37.40
N ILE A 169 -7.56 8.49 -38.42
CA ILE A 169 -7.75 7.03 -38.60
C ILE A 169 -6.40 6.33 -38.75
N GLN A 170 -5.52 6.86 -39.56
CA GLN A 170 -4.18 6.30 -39.79
C GLN A 170 -3.36 6.29 -38.50
N LYS A 171 -3.43 7.34 -37.65
CA LYS A 171 -2.81 7.36 -36.34
C LYS A 171 -3.36 6.26 -35.43
N ILE A 172 -4.69 6.05 -35.42
CA ILE A 172 -5.32 4.99 -34.61
C ILE A 172 -4.86 3.61 -35.10
N GLN A 173 -4.82 3.38 -36.40
CA GLN A 173 -4.38 2.12 -37.01
C GLN A 173 -2.88 1.85 -36.75
N SER A 174 -2.06 2.89 -36.61
CA SER A 174 -0.64 2.73 -36.27
C SER A 174 -0.38 2.32 -34.81
N LEU A 175 -1.40 2.38 -33.94
CA LEU A 175 -1.27 2.00 -32.54
C LEU A 175 -1.16 0.48 -32.41
N ASN A 176 0.05 -0.02 -32.13
CA ASN A 176 0.30 -1.44 -31.98
C ASN A 176 0.01 -1.92 -30.55
N MET A 177 -1.18 -2.46 -30.34
CA MET A 177 -1.61 -3.08 -29.08
C MET A 177 -1.39 -4.60 -29.02
N ASN A 178 -0.73 -5.20 -30.03
CA ASN A 178 -0.42 -6.62 -30.00
C ASN A 178 0.89 -6.86 -29.24
N PHE A 179 0.83 -7.74 -28.23
CA PHE A 179 1.98 -8.12 -27.42
C PHE A 179 2.00 -9.63 -27.20
N LEU A 180 3.06 -10.30 -27.65
CA LEU A 180 3.20 -11.76 -27.58
C LEU A 180 2.01 -12.52 -28.20
N GLY A 181 1.42 -11.98 -29.25
CA GLY A 181 0.24 -12.57 -29.91
C GLY A 181 -1.10 -12.29 -29.20
N LEU A 182 -1.10 -11.50 -28.14
CA LEU A 182 -2.30 -11.08 -27.41
C LEU A 182 -2.67 -9.65 -27.78
N ASP A 183 -3.93 -9.42 -28.10
CA ASP A 183 -4.47 -8.05 -28.24
C ASP A 183 -4.78 -7.47 -26.86
N LEU A 184 -3.99 -6.46 -26.47
CA LEU A 184 -4.10 -5.82 -25.16
C LEU A 184 -5.33 -4.94 -25.00
N SER A 185 -6.02 -4.62 -26.10
CA SER A 185 -7.32 -3.93 -26.08
C SER A 185 -8.47 -4.86 -25.75
N GLY A 186 -8.30 -6.18 -25.93
CA GLY A 186 -9.32 -7.18 -25.68
C GLY A 186 -9.65 -7.31 -24.19
N THR A 187 -10.85 -7.83 -23.92
CA THR A 187 -11.28 -8.21 -22.56
C THR A 187 -11.45 -9.73 -22.50
N PRO A 188 -10.96 -10.41 -21.45
CA PRO A 188 -11.15 -11.84 -21.32
C PRO A 188 -12.64 -12.17 -21.19
N ASN A 189 -13.11 -13.21 -21.90
CA ASN A 189 -14.48 -13.68 -21.75
C ASN A 189 -14.63 -14.44 -20.43
N LEU A 190 -15.68 -14.15 -19.68
CA LEU A 190 -16.08 -14.99 -18.57
C LEU A 190 -16.55 -16.37 -19.11
N PRO A 191 -16.30 -17.48 -18.40
CA PRO A 191 -16.58 -18.84 -18.90
C PRO A 191 -17.99 -19.06 -19.42
N TRP A 192 -18.97 -18.29 -18.91
CA TRP A 192 -20.39 -18.36 -19.30
C TRP A 192 -20.82 -17.37 -20.39
N GLN A 193 -19.88 -16.54 -20.94
CA GLN A 193 -20.17 -15.49 -21.92
C GLN A 193 -19.81 -15.86 -23.37
N GLY A 194 -19.75 -17.12 -23.71
CA GLY A 194 -19.58 -17.51 -25.11
C GLY A 194 -18.24 -18.13 -25.50
N GLY A 195 -17.58 -18.81 -24.56
CA GLY A 195 -16.40 -19.63 -24.85
C GLY A 195 -15.10 -19.07 -24.31
N TRP A 196 -14.14 -19.97 -24.20
CA TRP A 196 -12.78 -19.66 -23.72
C TRP A 196 -11.99 -19.00 -24.85
N ASN A 197 -11.44 -17.82 -24.59
CA ASN A 197 -10.40 -17.22 -25.43
C ASN A 197 -9.04 -17.25 -24.71
N TRP A 198 -7.96 -17.16 -25.45
CA TRP A 198 -6.60 -17.17 -24.89
C TRP A 198 -6.34 -16.04 -23.89
N LEU A 199 -7.15 -14.99 -23.92
CA LEU A 199 -7.04 -13.85 -22.99
C LEU A 199 -7.34 -14.26 -21.54
N VAL A 200 -8.06 -15.38 -21.31
CA VAL A 200 -8.31 -15.97 -19.97
C VAL A 200 -7.02 -16.36 -19.25
N LEU A 201 -5.93 -16.58 -20.00
CA LEU A 201 -4.63 -16.84 -19.39
C LEU A 201 -4.14 -15.68 -18.50
N ILE A 202 -4.49 -14.44 -18.84
CA ILE A 202 -4.03 -13.26 -18.10
C ILE A 202 -4.66 -13.16 -16.69
N PRO A 203 -5.98 -13.30 -16.48
CA PRO A 203 -6.57 -13.42 -15.14
C PRO A 203 -5.94 -14.53 -14.30
N VAL A 204 -5.69 -15.69 -14.90
CA VAL A 204 -5.07 -16.84 -14.20
C VAL A 204 -3.64 -16.51 -13.80
N LEU A 205 -2.82 -15.93 -14.69
CA LEU A 205 -1.45 -15.50 -14.38
C LEU A 205 -1.41 -14.39 -13.33
N SER A 206 -2.35 -13.43 -13.41
CA SER A 206 -2.46 -12.37 -12.41
C SER A 206 -2.75 -12.94 -11.02
N ALA A 207 -3.70 -13.86 -10.92
CA ALA A 207 -4.03 -14.51 -9.65
C ALA A 207 -2.87 -15.40 -9.14
N ALA A 208 -2.24 -16.18 -10.02
CA ALA A 208 -1.12 -17.04 -9.65
C ALA A 208 0.08 -16.21 -9.13
N THR A 209 0.42 -15.10 -9.81
CA THR A 209 1.50 -14.22 -9.38
C THR A 209 1.16 -13.46 -8.10
N ALA A 210 -0.12 -13.08 -7.90
CA ALA A 210 -0.59 -12.47 -6.66
C ALA A 210 -0.52 -13.48 -5.49
N LEU A 211 -0.93 -14.72 -5.70
CA LEU A 211 -0.77 -15.80 -4.70
C LEU A 211 0.69 -16.06 -4.37
N LEU A 212 1.57 -16.13 -5.38
CA LEU A 212 3.01 -16.31 -5.17
C LEU A 212 3.58 -15.16 -4.33
N SER A 213 3.22 -13.92 -4.64
CA SER A 213 3.63 -12.74 -3.89
C SER A 213 3.15 -12.82 -2.43
N SER A 214 1.90 -13.24 -2.20
CA SER A 214 1.35 -13.44 -0.85
C SER A 214 2.10 -14.53 -0.07
N ILE A 215 2.39 -15.67 -0.71
CA ILE A 215 3.13 -16.78 -0.08
C ILE A 215 4.56 -16.35 0.30
N ILE A 216 5.26 -15.63 -0.58
CA ILE A 216 6.60 -15.10 -0.30
C ILE A 216 6.54 -14.11 0.87
N SER A 217 5.55 -13.23 0.89
CA SER A 217 5.33 -12.27 1.98
C SER A 217 5.10 -12.98 3.32
N MET A 218 4.29 -14.05 3.33
CA MET A 218 4.03 -14.86 4.53
C MET A 218 5.29 -15.55 5.07
N LYS A 219 6.09 -16.17 4.19
CA LYS A 219 7.33 -16.83 4.59
C LYS A 219 8.34 -15.87 5.23
N ASN A 220 8.33 -14.61 4.78
CA ASN A 220 9.20 -13.56 5.30
C ASN A 220 8.66 -12.92 6.59
N SER A 221 7.47 -13.31 7.04
CA SER A 221 6.78 -12.77 8.22
C SER A 221 6.43 -13.90 9.20
N PRO A 222 7.41 -14.47 9.93
CA PRO A 222 7.22 -15.68 10.74
C PRO A 222 6.11 -15.56 11.79
N ASN A 223 5.84 -14.36 12.31
CA ASN A 223 4.78 -14.14 13.29
C ASN A 223 3.38 -14.02 12.67
N MET A 224 3.27 -13.96 11.35
CA MET A 224 1.97 -14.00 10.66
C MET A 224 1.28 -15.36 10.77
N GLY A 225 2.00 -16.41 11.06
CA GLY A 225 1.43 -17.72 11.40
C GLY A 225 0.50 -17.69 12.60
N GLN A 226 0.73 -16.76 13.53
CA GLN A 226 -0.08 -16.50 14.72
C GLN A 226 -1.17 -15.42 14.48
N ALA A 227 -1.21 -14.81 13.29
CA ALA A 227 -2.27 -13.88 12.92
C ALA A 227 -3.63 -14.58 12.98
N GLY A 228 -4.64 -13.89 13.51
CA GLY A 228 -5.99 -14.44 13.62
C GLY A 228 -6.56 -14.93 12.29
N ALA A 229 -7.57 -15.80 12.36
CA ALA A 229 -8.19 -16.40 11.18
C ALA A 229 -8.63 -15.36 10.13
N SER A 230 -9.11 -14.19 10.58
CA SER A 230 -9.52 -13.07 9.71
C SER A 230 -8.38 -12.53 8.85
N MET A 231 -7.18 -12.40 9.39
CA MET A 231 -6.03 -11.90 8.64
C MET A 231 -5.53 -12.94 7.62
N LYS A 232 -5.55 -14.23 7.97
CA LYS A 232 -5.24 -15.32 7.04
C LYS A 232 -6.26 -15.34 5.89
N LEU A 233 -7.55 -15.24 6.21
CA LEU A 233 -8.63 -15.22 5.21
C LEU A 233 -8.46 -14.05 4.23
N MET A 234 -8.15 -12.84 4.74
CA MET A 234 -7.92 -11.65 3.92
C MET A 234 -6.76 -11.85 2.93
N MET A 235 -5.70 -12.57 3.32
CA MET A 235 -4.55 -12.85 2.45
C MET A 235 -4.89 -13.77 1.27
N TYR A 236 -5.87 -14.65 1.40
CA TYR A 236 -6.33 -15.50 0.30
C TYR A 236 -7.45 -14.84 -0.52
N ILE A 237 -8.28 -14.02 0.10
CA ILE A 237 -9.36 -13.32 -0.60
C ILE A 237 -8.80 -12.29 -1.60
N MET A 238 -7.73 -11.55 -1.24
CA MET A 238 -7.15 -10.53 -2.15
C MET A 238 -6.71 -11.09 -3.51
N PRO A 239 -5.95 -12.19 -3.61
CA PRO A 239 -5.63 -12.80 -4.89
C PRO A 239 -6.86 -13.28 -5.69
N LEU A 240 -7.89 -13.81 -4.99
CA LEU A 240 -9.13 -14.21 -5.64
C LEU A 240 -9.93 -13.01 -6.18
N MET A 241 -9.93 -11.90 -5.46
CA MET A 241 -10.48 -10.64 -5.97
C MET A 241 -9.71 -10.15 -7.20
N SER A 242 -8.38 -10.27 -7.21
CA SER A 242 -7.56 -9.93 -8.39
C SER A 242 -7.96 -10.76 -9.61
N LEU A 243 -8.22 -12.06 -9.44
CA LEU A 243 -8.75 -12.92 -10.50
C LEU A 243 -10.05 -12.36 -11.09
N TRP A 244 -11.02 -12.06 -10.23
CA TRP A 244 -12.32 -11.53 -10.63
C TRP A 244 -12.21 -10.19 -11.36
N PHE A 245 -11.49 -9.24 -10.78
CA PHE A 245 -11.32 -7.91 -11.38
C PHE A 245 -10.62 -7.96 -12.75
N THR A 246 -9.67 -8.88 -12.94
CA THR A 246 -8.94 -8.99 -14.21
C THR A 246 -9.84 -9.46 -15.36
N PHE A 247 -10.97 -10.13 -15.08
CA PHE A 247 -11.98 -10.44 -16.10
C PHE A 247 -12.83 -9.22 -16.52
N LEU A 248 -12.86 -8.17 -15.70
CA LEU A 248 -13.70 -6.99 -15.95
C LEU A 248 -12.95 -5.84 -16.64
N VAL A 249 -11.65 -5.99 -16.86
CA VAL A 249 -10.77 -4.93 -17.38
C VAL A 249 -10.06 -5.40 -18.66
N PRO A 250 -9.61 -4.48 -19.53
CA PRO A 250 -8.79 -4.82 -20.67
C PRO A 250 -7.52 -5.59 -20.26
N VAL A 251 -7.09 -6.51 -21.13
CA VAL A 251 -5.92 -7.37 -20.92
C VAL A 251 -4.66 -6.58 -20.54
N GLY A 252 -4.50 -5.37 -21.07
CA GLY A 252 -3.39 -4.49 -20.70
C GLY A 252 -3.28 -4.22 -19.19
N VAL A 253 -4.42 -4.05 -18.50
CA VAL A 253 -4.45 -3.87 -17.04
C VAL A 253 -4.04 -5.17 -16.34
N GLY A 254 -4.53 -6.31 -16.81
CA GLY A 254 -4.19 -7.64 -16.26
C GLY A 254 -2.70 -7.95 -16.40
N ILE A 255 -2.09 -7.59 -17.53
CA ILE A 255 -0.64 -7.71 -17.75
C ILE A 255 0.12 -6.81 -16.77
N TYR A 256 -0.30 -5.56 -16.60
CA TYR A 256 0.32 -4.69 -15.59
C TYR A 256 0.26 -5.31 -14.19
N TRP A 257 -0.88 -5.84 -13.75
CA TRP A 257 -0.99 -6.48 -12.44
C TRP A 257 -0.08 -7.70 -12.32
N THR A 258 -0.02 -8.54 -13.35
CA THR A 258 0.88 -9.69 -13.40
C THR A 258 2.34 -9.26 -13.26
N LEU A 259 2.78 -8.30 -14.09
CA LEU A 259 4.13 -7.73 -14.02
C LEU A 259 4.42 -7.06 -12.69
N SER A 260 3.47 -6.28 -12.17
CA SER A 260 3.59 -5.62 -10.86
C SER A 260 3.79 -6.63 -9.73
N ASN A 261 3.09 -7.76 -9.75
CA ASN A 261 3.28 -8.85 -8.78
C ASN A 261 4.66 -9.50 -8.93
N VAL A 262 5.08 -9.81 -10.15
CA VAL A 262 6.42 -10.38 -10.43
C VAL A 262 7.52 -9.45 -9.94
N PHE A 263 7.46 -8.15 -10.31
CA PHE A 263 8.44 -7.17 -9.84
C PHE A 263 8.39 -6.96 -8.33
N SER A 264 7.21 -7.08 -7.69
CA SER A 264 7.10 -7.05 -6.23
C SER A 264 7.78 -8.25 -5.57
N CYS A 265 7.68 -9.44 -6.16
CA CYS A 265 8.42 -10.62 -5.70
C CYS A 265 9.94 -10.40 -5.77
N VAL A 266 10.44 -9.88 -6.91
CA VAL A 266 11.86 -9.54 -7.08
C VAL A 266 12.28 -8.47 -6.08
N GLN A 267 11.51 -7.40 -5.96
CA GLN A 267 11.75 -6.33 -4.99
C GLN A 267 11.83 -6.88 -3.56
N MET A 268 10.92 -7.76 -3.17
CA MET A 268 10.90 -8.38 -1.84
C MET A 268 12.16 -9.21 -1.57
N VAL A 269 12.63 -9.98 -2.57
CA VAL A 269 13.89 -10.72 -2.46
C VAL A 269 15.08 -9.78 -2.27
N ILE A 270 15.13 -8.68 -3.04
CA ILE A 270 16.19 -7.66 -2.92
C ILE A 270 16.12 -6.99 -1.53
N LEU A 271 14.93 -6.56 -1.11
CA LEU A 271 14.72 -5.92 0.19
C LEU A 271 15.11 -6.82 1.36
N ASN A 272 14.80 -8.12 1.28
CA ASN A 272 15.20 -9.10 2.30
C ASN A 272 16.70 -9.36 2.36
N LYS A 273 17.42 -9.17 1.24
CA LYS A 273 18.90 -9.21 1.24
C LYS A 273 19.50 -7.96 1.84
N ILE A 274 18.92 -6.78 1.55
CA ILE A 274 19.39 -5.48 2.08
C ILE A 274 19.03 -5.33 3.56
N TYR A 275 17.82 -5.72 3.92
CA TYR A 275 17.29 -5.70 5.28
C TYR A 275 16.85 -7.11 5.66
N ASN A 276 17.81 -7.91 6.15
CA ASN A 276 17.49 -9.24 6.66
C ASN A 276 16.52 -9.10 7.86
N PRO A 277 15.27 -9.60 7.76
CA PRO A 277 14.29 -9.42 8.83
C PRO A 277 14.75 -9.95 10.18
N LYS A 278 15.57 -11.02 10.18
CA LYS A 278 16.12 -11.64 11.40
C LYS A 278 17.14 -10.71 12.07
N GLU A 279 18.10 -10.18 11.31
CA GLU A 279 19.12 -9.26 11.83
C GLU A 279 18.50 -7.95 12.35
N VAL A 280 17.53 -7.40 11.60
CA VAL A 280 16.81 -6.19 12.02
C VAL A 280 16.03 -6.48 13.32
N ALA A 281 15.34 -7.62 13.41
CA ALA A 281 14.62 -8.01 14.61
C ALA A 281 15.56 -8.21 15.81
N GLU A 282 16.73 -8.80 15.61
CA GLU A 282 17.75 -8.98 16.66
C GLU A 282 18.30 -7.64 17.16
N ARG A 283 18.65 -6.73 16.23
CA ARG A 283 19.10 -5.36 16.57
C ARG A 283 18.04 -4.60 17.37
N MET A 284 16.80 -4.63 16.93
CA MET A 284 15.70 -3.95 17.63
C MET A 284 15.44 -4.54 19.02
N LYS A 285 15.55 -5.89 19.19
CA LYS A 285 15.46 -6.52 20.52
C LYS A 285 16.63 -6.11 21.42
N ALA A 286 17.83 -5.97 20.87
CA ALA A 286 18.99 -5.50 21.63
C ALA A 286 18.80 -4.03 22.07
N GLU A 287 18.34 -3.17 21.16
CA GLU A 287 18.03 -1.76 21.48
C GLU A 287 16.89 -1.65 22.53
N GLU A 288 15.86 -2.49 22.46
CA GLU A 288 14.78 -2.55 23.46
C GLU A 288 15.32 -2.94 24.85
N LYS A 289 16.18 -3.95 24.91
CA LYS A 289 16.82 -4.35 26.17
C LYS A 289 17.67 -3.22 26.76
N GLU A 290 18.51 -2.60 25.94
CA GLU A 290 19.36 -1.50 26.36
C GLU A 290 18.56 -0.30 26.85
N ARG A 291 17.45 0.01 26.16
CA ARG A 291 16.50 1.06 26.61
C ARG A 291 15.85 0.71 27.93
N ALA A 292 15.39 -0.54 28.08
CA ALA A 292 14.78 -1.01 29.32
C ALA A 292 15.77 -0.99 30.50
N GLU A 293 17.04 -1.34 30.24
CA GLU A 293 18.10 -1.25 31.24
C GLU A 293 18.41 0.21 31.63
N ARG A 294 18.49 1.12 30.65
CA ARG A 294 18.65 2.58 30.93
C ARG A 294 17.48 3.11 31.74
N GLU A 295 16.25 2.86 31.34
CA GLU A 295 15.06 3.26 32.11
C GLU A 295 15.05 2.68 33.54
N ARG A 296 15.52 1.44 33.70
CA ARG A 296 15.65 0.82 35.02
C ARG A 296 16.73 1.51 35.88
N GLN A 297 17.88 1.82 35.30
CA GLN A 297 18.95 2.54 35.98
C GLN A 297 18.50 3.96 36.39
N GLU A 298 17.88 4.71 35.47
CA GLU A 298 17.31 6.02 35.74
C GLU A 298 16.28 5.99 36.89
N ARG A 299 15.41 4.96 36.90
CA ARG A 299 14.45 4.76 38.01
C ARG A 299 15.16 4.47 39.34
N ILE A 300 16.24 3.68 39.33
CA ILE A 300 17.00 3.38 40.55
C ILE A 300 17.69 4.66 41.06
N GLU A 301 18.30 5.42 40.17
CA GLU A 301 18.96 6.68 40.54
C GLU A 301 17.96 7.72 41.01
N ALA A 302 16.81 7.87 40.32
CA ALA A 302 15.73 8.76 40.74
C ALA A 302 15.21 8.40 42.13
N LYS A 303 15.03 7.09 42.42
CA LYS A 303 14.68 6.61 43.75
C LYS A 303 15.73 6.95 44.82
N LYS A 304 17.02 6.79 44.50
CA LYS A 304 18.11 7.13 45.41
C LYS A 304 18.11 8.63 45.70
N ARG A 305 18.06 9.47 44.65
CA ARG A 305 18.01 10.93 44.79
C ARG A 305 16.80 11.39 45.62
N ALA A 306 15.62 10.83 45.34
CA ALA A 306 14.41 11.16 46.10
C ALA A 306 14.54 10.79 47.59
N LYS A 307 15.15 9.64 47.94
CA LYS A 307 15.41 9.25 49.33
C LYS A 307 16.46 10.10 50.02
N GLU A 308 17.51 10.51 49.33
CA GLU A 308 18.54 11.41 49.83
C GLU A 308 17.96 12.80 50.11
N ALA A 309 17.17 13.34 49.19
CA ALA A 309 16.47 14.61 49.38
C ALA A 309 15.55 14.58 50.60
N LEU A 310 14.78 13.49 50.78
CA LEU A 310 13.95 13.31 52.00
C LEU A 310 14.79 13.27 53.29
N LYS A 311 15.95 12.59 53.25
CA LYS A 311 16.83 12.46 54.39
C LYS A 311 17.48 13.81 54.77
N ASN A 312 17.81 14.62 53.75
CA ASN A 312 18.41 15.95 53.92
C ASN A 312 17.38 17.05 54.23
N GLY A 313 16.09 16.70 54.27
CA GLY A 313 15.05 17.69 54.47
C GLY A 313 14.74 18.53 53.24
N GLU A 314 15.22 18.16 52.07
CA GLU A 314 14.98 18.86 50.81
C GLU A 314 13.64 18.49 50.20
N ARG A 315 13.07 19.38 49.37
CA ARG A 315 11.80 19.17 48.70
C ARG A 315 11.95 18.18 47.56
N VAL A 316 11.15 17.11 47.53
CA VAL A 316 11.08 16.14 46.46
C VAL A 316 10.03 16.58 45.45
N GLU A 317 10.43 17.05 44.26
CA GLU A 317 9.47 17.49 43.23
C GLU A 317 8.68 16.31 42.63
N ASP A 318 9.35 15.19 42.35
CA ASP A 318 8.71 13.99 41.80
C ASP A 318 8.58 12.88 42.86
N THR A 319 7.37 12.76 43.40
CA THR A 319 7.02 11.75 44.41
C THR A 319 6.68 10.37 43.82
N THR A 320 6.71 10.20 42.49
CA THR A 320 6.32 8.95 41.80
C THR A 320 7.19 7.77 42.23
N TYR A 321 8.43 8.04 42.58
CA TYR A 321 9.45 7.04 42.97
C TYR A 321 9.49 6.74 44.48
N LEU A 322 8.69 7.43 45.27
CA LEU A 322 8.61 7.23 46.71
C LEU A 322 7.62 6.10 47.04
N SER A 323 7.85 5.42 48.16
CA SER A 323 6.88 4.51 48.76
C SER A 323 5.66 5.26 49.30
N ASP A 324 4.53 4.58 49.51
CA ASP A 324 3.31 5.23 49.98
C ASP A 324 3.50 5.91 51.38
N LYS A 325 4.32 5.32 52.24
CA LYS A 325 4.73 5.97 53.51
C LYS A 325 5.52 7.26 53.28
N GLU A 326 6.50 7.24 52.39
CA GLU A 326 7.31 8.39 52.03
C GLU A 326 6.49 9.48 51.34
N LYS A 327 5.53 9.12 50.50
CA LYS A 327 4.56 10.07 49.89
C LYS A 327 3.70 10.76 50.93
N ILE A 328 3.20 10.02 51.89
CA ILE A 328 2.39 10.57 52.98
C ILE A 328 3.23 11.51 53.82
N LYS A 329 4.47 11.16 54.15
CA LYS A 329 5.42 11.99 54.89
C LYS A 329 5.70 13.30 54.17
N GLU A 330 6.00 13.24 52.89
CA GLU A 330 6.25 14.43 52.04
C GLU A 330 4.99 15.30 51.88
N ALA A 331 3.81 14.69 51.75
CA ALA A 331 2.56 15.43 51.68
C ALA A 331 2.25 16.17 53.01
N ARG A 332 2.46 15.54 54.19
CA ARG A 332 2.33 16.17 55.49
C ARG A 332 3.29 17.34 55.68
N ARG A 333 4.55 17.16 55.26
CA ARG A 333 5.56 18.21 55.29
C ARG A 333 5.16 19.42 54.41
N ARG A 334 4.72 19.19 53.16
CA ARG A 334 4.20 20.25 52.29
C ARG A 334 3.01 20.98 52.88
N TYR A 335 2.15 20.26 53.59
CA TYR A 335 1.01 20.85 54.27
C TYR A 335 1.46 21.77 55.43
N ALA A 336 2.38 21.30 56.28
CA ALA A 336 2.93 22.08 57.38
C ALA A 336 3.66 23.35 56.90
N GLU A 337 4.50 23.24 55.87
CA GLU A 337 5.15 24.38 55.19
C GLU A 337 4.15 25.42 54.65
N LYS A 338 3.02 24.95 54.10
CA LYS A 338 2.00 25.84 53.53
C LYS A 338 1.18 26.59 54.56
N TYR A 339 0.94 25.97 55.73
CA TYR A 339 0.04 26.51 56.77
C TYR A 339 0.78 26.97 58.01
N GLY A 340 2.11 26.89 58.05
CA GLY A 340 2.95 27.36 59.16
C GLY A 340 2.89 26.46 60.39
N ASP A 341 2.50 25.19 60.23
CA ASP A 341 2.44 24.22 61.32
C ASP A 341 3.83 23.61 61.59
N GLU A 342 4.15 23.27 62.85
CA GLU A 342 5.36 22.51 63.19
C GLU A 342 5.22 21.07 62.72
N TYR A 343 6.14 20.61 61.83
CA TYR A 343 6.21 19.25 61.34
C TYR A 343 7.01 18.37 62.30
N THR A 344 6.34 17.38 62.94
CA THR A 344 6.99 16.32 63.72
C THR A 344 6.97 15.00 62.99
N ASP A 345 8.10 14.27 63.01
CA ASP A 345 8.37 13.03 62.27
C ASP A 345 7.77 11.76 62.94
N ASP A 346 6.67 11.86 63.72
CA ASP A 346 6.02 10.72 64.39
C ASP A 346 5.13 9.88 63.47
#